data_a56eeb1a77f089f25433703111d166bb
#
_entry.id   a56eeb1a77f089f25433703111d166bb
#
_cell.length_a   1.000
_cell.length_b   1.000
_cell.length_c   1.000
_cell.angle_alpha   90.00
_cell.angle_beta   90.00
_cell.angle_gamma   90.00
#
_symmetry.space_group_name_H-M   'P 1'
#
loop_
_entity.id
_entity.type
_entity.pdbx_description
1 polymer ?
#
loop_
_entity_poly.entity_id
_entity_poly.type
_entity_poly.pdbx_seq_one_letter_code
_entity_poly.pdbx_strand_id
1 'polypeptide(L)'
;MMKIVLLNGSPRPQGNTAKMASAFRTAAEEAGHQVVQFDVCRMNIKGCLACEYCHGRGNGECIQKDDMHRIYAELKDTEMLVLAAPIYYHGISGQLKCAIDRFYSALYPKAPESLKYISMFLASGDKEQYTGARFSFDGDFLGYLGLEDKGFFTSAGEVQEETLDEIRRMAKDL
;
A
#
# COMPACT_ATOMS: atom_id res chain seq x y z
N MET A 1 -1.30 -20.02 1.74
CA MET A 1 -2.37 -19.03 2.03
C MET A 1 -1.73 -17.90 2.80
N MET A 2 -1.73 -16.68 2.26
CA MET A 2 -1.20 -15.47 2.92
C MET A 2 -2.32 -14.52 3.33
N LYS A 3 -2.06 -13.70 4.34
CA LYS A 3 -2.86 -12.52 4.67
C LYS A 3 -2.23 -11.29 4.04
N ILE A 4 -3.00 -10.61 3.19
CA ILE A 4 -2.56 -9.47 2.38
C ILE A 4 -3.38 -8.25 2.75
N VAL A 5 -2.72 -7.14 3.08
CA VAL A 5 -3.38 -5.84 3.25
C VAL A 5 -3.15 -5.00 1.99
N LEU A 6 -4.24 -4.55 1.36
CA LEU A 6 -4.23 -3.69 0.20
C LEU A 6 -4.76 -2.31 0.57
N LEU A 7 -3.94 -1.27 0.41
CA LEU A 7 -4.33 0.13 0.61
C LEU A 7 -4.53 0.81 -0.75
N ASN A 8 -5.78 1.15 -1.06
CA ASN A 8 -6.13 1.86 -2.29
C ASN A 8 -6.34 3.35 -2.00
N GLY A 9 -5.42 4.18 -2.49
CA GLY A 9 -5.46 5.65 -2.37
C GLY A 9 -6.17 6.35 -3.52
N SER A 10 -6.82 5.63 -4.44
CA SER A 10 -7.52 6.26 -5.56
C SER A 10 -8.91 6.77 -5.16
N PRO A 11 -9.23 8.05 -5.40
CA PRO A 11 -10.58 8.57 -5.17
C PRO A 11 -11.58 8.14 -6.25
N ARG A 12 -11.11 7.56 -7.37
CA ARG A 12 -11.94 7.13 -8.50
C ARG A 12 -12.22 5.63 -8.41
N PRO A 13 -13.48 5.20 -8.13
CA PRO A 13 -13.81 3.79 -7.91
C PRO A 13 -13.57 2.89 -9.15
N GLN A 14 -13.61 3.49 -10.34
CA GLN A 14 -13.41 2.80 -11.64
C GLN A 14 -12.16 3.31 -12.36
N GLY A 15 -11.27 4.03 -11.66
CA GLY A 15 -10.01 4.51 -12.23
C GLY A 15 -9.00 3.39 -12.42
N ASN A 16 -7.90 3.69 -13.14
CA ASN A 16 -6.87 2.71 -13.47
C ASN A 16 -6.26 2.05 -12.24
N THR A 17 -5.96 2.82 -11.19
CA THR A 17 -5.47 2.27 -9.91
C THR A 17 -6.45 1.27 -9.31
N ALA A 18 -7.75 1.60 -9.30
CA ALA A 18 -8.79 0.71 -8.77
C ALA A 18 -8.94 -0.56 -9.62
N LYS A 19 -8.77 -0.47 -10.95
CA LYS A 19 -8.76 -1.64 -11.85
C LYS A 19 -7.58 -2.56 -11.52
N MET A 20 -6.36 -2.02 -11.33
CA MET A 20 -5.18 -2.81 -10.93
C MET A 20 -5.37 -3.46 -9.56
N ALA A 21 -5.86 -2.72 -8.56
CA ALA A 21 -6.14 -3.25 -7.23
C ALA A 21 -7.19 -4.37 -7.26
N SER A 22 -8.25 -4.21 -8.07
CA SER A 22 -9.29 -5.23 -8.25
C SER A 22 -8.76 -6.48 -8.95
N ALA A 23 -7.95 -6.32 -10.00
CA ALA A 23 -7.32 -7.45 -10.71
C ALA A 23 -6.44 -8.29 -9.77
N PHE A 24 -5.61 -7.63 -8.96
CA PHE A 24 -4.81 -8.27 -7.94
C PHE A 24 -5.67 -9.01 -6.93
N ARG A 25 -6.63 -8.30 -6.31
CA ARG A 25 -7.47 -8.85 -5.25
C ARG A 25 -8.21 -10.11 -5.73
N THR A 26 -8.88 -10.03 -6.88
CA THR A 26 -9.63 -11.17 -7.41
C THR A 26 -8.70 -12.37 -7.64
N ALA A 27 -7.55 -12.18 -8.28
CA ALA A 27 -6.62 -13.26 -8.57
C ALA A 27 -6.00 -13.87 -7.30
N ALA A 28 -5.66 -13.05 -6.30
CA ALA A 28 -5.14 -13.52 -5.02
C ALA A 28 -6.19 -14.30 -4.21
N GLU A 29 -7.44 -13.82 -4.17
CA GLU A 29 -8.55 -14.54 -3.52
C GLU A 29 -8.86 -15.87 -4.24
N GLU A 30 -8.83 -15.92 -5.57
CA GLU A 30 -8.95 -17.16 -6.35
C GLU A 30 -7.82 -18.15 -6.07
N ALA A 31 -6.61 -17.67 -5.80
CA ALA A 31 -5.46 -18.49 -5.40
C ALA A 31 -5.50 -18.93 -3.92
N GLY A 32 -6.53 -18.53 -3.17
CA GLY A 32 -6.73 -18.93 -1.77
C GLY A 32 -6.07 -18.03 -0.75
N HIS A 33 -5.64 -16.82 -1.12
CA HIS A 33 -5.13 -15.81 -0.18
C HIS A 33 -6.26 -14.99 0.43
N GLN A 34 -6.03 -14.46 1.63
CA GLN A 34 -6.96 -13.53 2.28
C GLN A 34 -6.55 -12.10 1.96
N VAL A 35 -7.40 -11.33 1.27
CA VAL A 35 -7.12 -9.93 0.96
C VAL A 35 -8.03 -9.01 1.75
N VAL A 36 -7.44 -8.15 2.60
CA VAL A 36 -8.15 -7.09 3.33
C VAL A 36 -7.86 -5.77 2.65
N GLN A 37 -8.84 -5.22 1.94
CA GLN A 37 -8.70 -3.95 1.23
C GLN A 37 -9.26 -2.78 2.03
N PHE A 38 -8.49 -1.68 2.05
CA PHE A 38 -8.91 -0.38 2.58
C PHE A 38 -8.85 0.68 1.48
N ASP A 39 -9.97 1.32 1.19
CA ASP A 39 -10.03 2.49 0.31
C ASP A 39 -9.71 3.74 1.14
N VAL A 40 -8.41 3.98 1.35
CA VAL A 40 -7.93 5.03 2.27
C VAL A 40 -8.33 6.45 1.85
N CYS A 41 -8.66 6.64 0.58
CA CYS A 41 -9.20 7.91 0.08
C CYS A 41 -10.57 8.28 0.68
N ARG A 42 -11.31 7.31 1.25
CA ARG A 42 -12.63 7.48 1.87
C ARG A 42 -12.59 7.36 3.38
N MET A 43 -11.42 7.10 3.95
CA MET A 43 -11.21 6.95 5.38
C MET A 43 -10.78 8.28 6.00
N ASN A 44 -11.16 8.50 7.24
CA ASN A 44 -10.68 9.64 8.01
C ASN A 44 -9.30 9.29 8.59
N ILE A 45 -8.25 9.49 7.79
CA ILE A 45 -6.86 9.27 8.18
C ILE A 45 -6.11 10.59 8.06
N LYS A 46 -5.63 11.11 9.18
CA LYS A 46 -4.79 12.31 9.23
C LYS A 46 -3.32 11.94 9.14
N GLY A 47 -2.50 12.84 8.63
CA GLY A 47 -1.05 12.68 8.59
C GLY A 47 -0.43 12.51 9.99
N CYS A 48 0.79 12.00 10.05
CA CYS A 48 1.51 11.87 11.31
C CYS A 48 1.79 13.24 11.93
N LEU A 49 1.60 13.37 13.25
CA LEU A 49 1.89 14.60 14.01
C LEU A 49 3.33 14.68 14.49
N ALA A 50 4.17 13.67 14.22
CA ALA A 50 5.54 13.56 14.75
C ALA A 50 5.64 13.78 16.28
N CYS A 51 4.61 13.41 17.02
CA CYS A 51 4.49 13.66 18.46
C CYS A 51 5.22 12.63 19.33
N GLU A 52 5.84 11.62 18.74
CA GLU A 52 6.58 10.52 19.40
C GLU A 52 5.77 9.73 20.46
N TYR A 53 4.47 9.97 20.56
CA TYR A 53 3.64 9.29 21.55
C TYR A 53 3.69 7.77 21.41
N CYS A 54 3.63 7.25 20.17
CA CYS A 54 3.64 5.81 19.88
C CYS A 54 4.93 5.11 20.31
N HIS A 55 6.08 5.81 20.27
CA HIS A 55 7.38 5.27 20.71
C HIS A 55 7.72 5.62 22.17
N GLY A 56 6.83 6.31 22.85
CA GLY A 56 6.93 6.63 24.27
C GLY A 56 5.74 6.05 25.05
N ARG A 57 4.91 6.94 25.60
CA ARG A 57 3.78 6.57 26.46
C ARG A 57 2.68 5.73 25.77
N GLY A 58 2.62 5.75 24.45
CA GLY A 58 1.66 5.00 23.67
C GLY A 58 1.97 3.51 23.49
N ASN A 59 3.20 3.09 23.80
CA ASN A 59 3.63 1.69 23.74
C ASN A 59 3.23 1.01 22.41
N GLY A 60 3.52 1.65 21.29
CA GLY A 60 3.16 1.20 19.94
C GLY A 60 1.83 1.74 19.42
N GLU A 61 0.97 2.31 20.27
CA GLU A 61 -0.30 2.88 19.84
C GLU A 61 -0.19 4.35 19.47
N CYS A 62 -0.81 4.73 18.33
CA CYS A 62 -0.91 6.12 17.94
C CYS A 62 -1.92 6.89 18.79
N ILE A 63 -1.57 8.15 19.16
CA ILE A 63 -2.47 9.03 19.92
C ILE A 63 -3.71 9.43 19.13
N GLN A 64 -3.63 9.51 17.79
CA GLN A 64 -4.74 9.89 16.95
C GLN A 64 -5.77 8.76 16.87
N LYS A 65 -7.01 9.04 17.25
CA LYS A 65 -8.13 8.09 17.24
C LYS A 65 -8.97 8.31 15.96
N ASP A 66 -8.45 7.80 14.84
CA ASP A 66 -9.06 7.89 13.51
C ASP A 66 -9.11 6.50 12.85
N ASP A 67 -9.54 6.41 11.59
CA ASP A 67 -9.72 5.12 10.90
C ASP A 67 -8.42 4.31 10.71
N MET A 68 -7.25 4.92 10.95
CA MET A 68 -5.97 4.20 10.86
C MET A 68 -5.88 3.02 11.85
N HIS A 69 -6.64 3.04 12.94
CA HIS A 69 -6.72 1.91 13.88
C HIS A 69 -7.16 0.61 13.24
N ARG A 70 -8.03 0.68 12.22
CA ARG A 70 -8.49 -0.49 11.49
C ARG A 70 -7.35 -1.12 10.69
N ILE A 71 -6.51 -0.28 10.08
CA ILE A 71 -5.32 -0.73 9.33
C ILE A 71 -4.28 -1.30 10.28
N TYR A 72 -4.00 -0.65 11.42
CA TYR A 72 -3.07 -1.17 12.43
C TYR A 72 -3.46 -2.56 12.95
N ALA A 73 -4.75 -2.81 13.12
CA ALA A 73 -5.23 -4.12 13.57
C ALA A 73 -4.86 -5.23 12.60
N GLU A 74 -4.99 -4.95 11.29
CA GLU A 74 -4.70 -5.92 10.22
C GLU A 74 -3.19 -6.10 9.99
N LEU A 75 -2.39 -5.04 10.16
CA LEU A 75 -0.94 -5.10 9.91
C LEU A 75 -0.19 -6.05 10.85
N LYS A 76 -0.75 -6.39 12.01
CA LYS A 76 -0.06 -7.20 13.03
C LYS A 76 0.34 -8.60 12.56
N ASP A 77 -0.44 -9.19 11.67
CA ASP A 77 -0.27 -10.54 11.14
C ASP A 77 -0.29 -10.58 9.60
N THR A 78 -0.13 -9.41 8.98
CA THR A 78 -0.03 -9.28 7.52
C THR A 78 1.29 -9.84 7.03
N GLU A 79 1.25 -10.60 5.93
CA GLU A 79 2.44 -11.15 5.28
C GLU A 79 2.86 -10.35 4.05
N MET A 80 1.90 -9.70 3.38
CA MET A 80 2.15 -8.85 2.22
C MET A 80 1.38 -7.53 2.30
N LEU A 81 2.05 -6.44 1.94
CA LEU A 81 1.46 -5.12 1.79
C LEU A 81 1.35 -4.78 0.29
N VAL A 82 0.18 -4.33 -0.13
CA VAL A 82 -0.03 -3.82 -1.49
C VAL A 82 -0.47 -2.36 -1.39
N LEU A 83 0.25 -1.48 -2.06
CA LEU A 83 0.00 -0.05 -2.09
C LEU A 83 -0.44 0.35 -3.50
N ALA A 84 -1.65 0.89 -3.64
CA ALA A 84 -2.18 1.31 -4.92
C ALA A 84 -2.56 2.80 -4.89
N ALA A 85 -2.01 3.61 -5.80
CA ALA A 85 -2.29 5.05 -5.82
C ALA A 85 -2.22 5.66 -7.23
N PRO A 86 -2.99 6.71 -7.50
CA PRO A 86 -2.68 7.61 -8.58
C PRO A 86 -1.47 8.45 -8.23
N ILE A 87 -0.72 8.87 -9.26
CA ILE A 87 0.36 9.84 -9.13
C ILE A 87 -0.20 11.25 -9.29
N TYR A 88 0.07 12.09 -8.31
CA TYR A 88 -0.21 13.53 -8.31
C TYR A 88 1.07 14.29 -8.02
N TYR A 89 1.48 15.22 -8.92
CA TYR A 89 2.71 15.99 -8.77
C TYR A 89 3.95 15.11 -8.50
N HIS A 90 4.14 14.06 -9.30
CA HIS A 90 5.24 13.08 -9.20
C HIS A 90 5.28 12.25 -7.89
N GLY A 91 4.30 12.40 -7.02
CA GLY A 91 4.15 11.63 -5.78
C GLY A 91 2.87 10.81 -5.75
N ILE A 92 2.77 9.89 -4.82
CA ILE A 92 1.54 9.15 -4.54
C ILE A 92 0.46 10.10 -4.00
N SER A 93 -0.81 9.70 -4.11
CA SER A 93 -1.93 10.50 -3.58
C SER A 93 -1.74 10.84 -2.10
N GLY A 94 -2.10 12.05 -1.70
CA GLY A 94 -1.99 12.51 -0.30
C GLY A 94 -2.71 11.61 0.69
N GLN A 95 -3.83 11.02 0.30
CA GLN A 95 -4.59 10.09 1.13
C GLN A 95 -3.78 8.83 1.46
N LEU A 96 -3.10 8.22 0.48
CA LEU A 96 -2.22 7.09 0.74
C LEU A 96 -0.99 7.52 1.53
N LYS A 97 -0.42 8.68 1.22
CA LYS A 97 0.74 9.21 1.95
C LYS A 97 0.43 9.43 3.44
N CYS A 98 -0.75 9.95 3.78
CA CYS A 98 -1.18 10.05 5.18
C CYS A 98 -1.16 8.69 5.89
N ALA A 99 -1.63 7.62 5.26
CA ALA A 99 -1.59 6.29 5.84
C ALA A 99 -0.14 5.77 5.98
N ILE A 100 0.70 5.97 4.96
CA ILE A 100 2.12 5.57 4.99
C ILE A 100 2.89 6.31 6.09
N ASP A 101 2.70 7.61 6.27
CA ASP A 101 3.35 8.37 7.35
C ASP A 101 2.98 7.83 8.75
N ARG A 102 1.81 7.24 8.86
CA ARG A 102 1.31 6.64 10.10
C ARG A 102 1.85 5.22 10.33
N PHE A 103 2.51 4.58 9.34
CA PHE A 103 3.24 3.33 9.54
C PHE A 103 4.38 3.47 10.55
N TYR A 104 4.83 4.68 10.83
CA TYR A 104 5.77 4.96 11.91
C TYR A 104 5.37 4.33 13.26
N SER A 105 4.08 4.27 13.56
CA SER A 105 3.58 3.61 14.78
C SER A 105 3.64 2.08 14.74
N ALA A 106 3.52 1.45 13.56
CA ALA A 106 3.34 0.00 13.44
C ALA A 106 4.56 -0.73 12.85
N LEU A 107 5.34 -0.04 12.01
CA LEU A 107 6.44 -0.65 11.27
C LEU A 107 7.84 -0.13 11.71
N TYR A 108 7.91 0.91 12.54
CA TYR A 108 9.16 1.43 13.07
C TYR A 108 9.32 1.04 14.55
N PRO A 109 10.51 0.69 15.04
CA PRO A 109 11.78 0.57 14.28
C PRO A 109 11.91 -0.73 13.48
N LYS A 110 10.96 -1.65 13.63
CA LYS A 110 10.96 -2.96 12.97
C LYS A 110 9.53 -3.34 12.61
N ALA A 111 9.33 -3.76 11.35
CA ALA A 111 8.06 -4.33 10.93
C ALA A 111 7.76 -5.65 11.67
N PRO A 112 6.47 -6.06 11.78
CA PRO A 112 6.10 -7.38 12.25
C PRO A 112 6.85 -8.48 11.48
N GLU A 113 7.25 -9.55 12.15
CA GLU A 113 8.03 -10.64 11.52
C GLU A 113 7.26 -11.37 10.43
N SER A 114 5.93 -11.30 10.47
CA SER A 114 5.06 -11.81 9.42
C SER A 114 5.20 -11.05 8.10
N LEU A 115 5.39 -9.72 8.15
CA LEU A 115 5.43 -8.88 6.96
C LEU A 115 6.73 -9.09 6.19
N LYS A 116 6.61 -9.71 5.00
CA LYS A 116 7.76 -10.09 4.16
C LYS A 116 7.74 -9.44 2.79
N TYR A 117 6.57 -9.18 2.23
CA TYR A 117 6.39 -8.85 0.83
C TYR A 117 5.69 -7.52 0.63
N ILE A 118 6.05 -6.87 -0.48
CA ILE A 118 5.38 -5.64 -0.90
C ILE A 118 5.19 -5.59 -2.41
N SER A 119 4.11 -4.96 -2.84
CA SER A 119 3.88 -4.55 -4.23
C SER A 119 3.34 -3.13 -4.28
N MET A 120 3.59 -2.43 -5.40
CA MET A 120 3.04 -1.09 -5.62
C MET A 120 2.41 -0.98 -7.01
N PHE A 121 1.18 -0.43 -7.07
CA PHE A 121 0.41 -0.22 -8.30
C PHE A 121 0.15 1.27 -8.48
N LEU A 122 0.66 1.86 -9.57
CA LEU A 122 0.61 3.29 -9.77
C LEU A 122 0.03 3.64 -11.14
N ALA A 123 -0.86 4.62 -11.18
CA ALA A 123 -1.40 5.16 -12.41
C ALA A 123 -1.16 6.67 -12.51
N SER A 124 -0.78 7.14 -13.68
CA SER A 124 -0.63 8.57 -13.98
C SER A 124 -1.13 8.92 -15.38
N GLY A 125 -1.15 10.21 -15.70
CA GLY A 125 -1.43 10.67 -17.07
C GLY A 125 -0.22 10.56 -18.01
N ASP A 126 1.00 10.38 -17.48
CA ASP A 126 2.26 10.38 -18.24
C ASP A 126 3.21 9.29 -17.73
N LYS A 127 4.10 8.81 -18.63
CA LYS A 127 5.03 7.70 -18.36
C LYS A 127 6.17 8.05 -17.40
N GLU A 128 6.58 9.32 -17.33
CA GLU A 128 7.79 9.75 -16.61
C GLU A 128 7.52 10.24 -15.18
N GLN A 129 6.37 9.91 -14.59
CA GLN A 129 5.95 10.49 -13.31
C GLN A 129 6.19 9.62 -12.07
N TYR A 130 6.85 8.47 -12.21
CA TYR A 130 6.95 7.49 -11.14
C TYR A 130 8.23 7.56 -10.30
N THR A 131 9.23 8.36 -10.70
CA THR A 131 10.55 8.41 -10.07
C THR A 131 10.48 8.69 -8.56
N GLY A 132 9.66 9.65 -8.13
CA GLY A 132 9.51 9.96 -6.70
C GLY A 132 8.90 8.81 -5.90
N ALA A 133 7.86 8.17 -6.45
CA ALA A 133 7.26 6.99 -5.81
C ALA A 133 8.21 5.79 -5.80
N ARG A 134 8.99 5.58 -6.87
CA ARG A 134 9.99 4.52 -6.95
C ARG A 134 11.11 4.74 -5.94
N PHE A 135 11.59 5.97 -5.79
CA PHE A 135 12.62 6.31 -4.79
C PHE A 135 12.17 5.95 -3.36
N SER A 136 10.93 6.34 -3.02
CA SER A 136 10.36 6.00 -1.71
C SER A 136 10.15 4.49 -1.53
N PHE A 137 9.67 3.81 -2.56
CA PHE A 137 9.48 2.36 -2.55
C PHE A 137 10.80 1.62 -2.29
N ASP A 138 11.86 1.95 -3.04
CA ASP A 138 13.16 1.32 -2.91
C ASP A 138 13.83 1.65 -1.56
N GLY A 139 13.79 2.91 -1.14
CA GLY A 139 14.46 3.37 0.09
C GLY A 139 13.73 2.92 1.36
N ASP A 140 12.43 3.15 1.42
CA ASP A 140 11.66 2.96 2.65
C ASP A 140 11.24 1.49 2.84
N PHE A 141 10.69 0.87 1.80
CA PHE A 141 10.12 -0.47 1.94
C PHE A 141 11.13 -1.58 1.69
N LEU A 142 11.95 -1.47 0.65
CA LEU A 142 12.95 -2.49 0.35
C LEU A 142 14.22 -2.28 1.18
N GLY A 143 14.75 -1.06 1.20
CA GLY A 143 16.01 -0.75 1.89
C GLY A 143 15.86 -0.75 3.41
N TYR A 144 14.92 0.04 3.95
CA TYR A 144 14.79 0.22 5.39
C TYR A 144 14.01 -0.91 6.07
N LEU A 145 12.82 -1.26 5.55
CA LEU A 145 12.01 -2.32 6.13
C LEU A 145 12.44 -3.73 5.70
N GLY A 146 13.29 -3.85 4.67
CA GLY A 146 13.83 -5.13 4.18
C GLY A 146 12.77 -6.03 3.54
N LEU A 147 11.70 -5.46 2.97
CA LEU A 147 10.65 -6.22 2.33
C LEU A 147 11.09 -6.69 0.93
N GLU A 148 10.62 -7.86 0.52
CA GLU A 148 10.84 -8.40 -0.82
C GLU A 148 9.84 -7.80 -1.81
N ASP A 149 10.36 -7.26 -2.92
CA ASP A 149 9.56 -6.70 -4.02
C ASP A 149 8.85 -7.82 -4.80
N LYS A 150 7.51 -7.80 -4.82
CA LYS A 150 6.68 -8.69 -5.65
C LYS A 150 6.16 -8.03 -6.92
N GLY A 151 6.49 -6.75 -7.14
CA GLY A 151 6.20 -6.04 -8.36
C GLY A 151 5.88 -4.56 -8.14
N PHE A 152 6.43 -3.75 -9.02
CA PHE A 152 6.15 -2.32 -9.10
C PHE A 152 5.51 -2.06 -10.47
N PHE A 153 4.18 -2.01 -10.51
CA PHE A 153 3.40 -1.90 -11.74
C PHE A 153 2.94 -0.47 -11.96
N THR A 154 3.12 0.01 -13.20
CA THR A 154 2.76 1.38 -13.58
C THR A 154 1.84 1.39 -14.79
N SER A 155 0.94 2.38 -14.86
CA SER A 155 0.08 2.62 -16.02
C SER A 155 0.02 4.10 -16.34
N ALA A 156 0.39 4.45 -17.58
CA ALA A 156 0.25 5.80 -18.10
C ALA A 156 -0.96 5.87 -19.05
N GLY A 157 -1.87 6.80 -18.76
CA GLY A 157 -3.15 6.83 -19.44
C GLY A 157 -4.04 5.66 -19.00
N GLU A 158 -4.80 5.07 -19.93
CA GLU A 158 -5.64 3.91 -19.62
C GLU A 158 -4.80 2.66 -19.35
N VAL A 159 -5.12 1.94 -18.27
CA VAL A 159 -4.42 0.70 -17.94
C VAL A 159 -4.69 -0.36 -19.02
N GLN A 160 -3.62 -0.94 -19.55
CA GLN A 160 -3.68 -1.96 -20.58
C GLN A 160 -3.94 -3.33 -19.96
N GLU A 161 -4.60 -4.21 -20.71
CA GLU A 161 -4.92 -5.58 -20.26
C GLU A 161 -3.64 -6.39 -19.94
N GLU A 162 -2.57 -6.17 -20.69
CA GLU A 162 -1.27 -6.79 -20.43
C GLU A 162 -0.77 -6.51 -19.00
N THR A 163 -0.84 -5.25 -18.54
CA THR A 163 -0.48 -4.88 -17.15
C THR A 163 -1.38 -5.58 -16.13
N LEU A 164 -2.68 -5.66 -16.42
CA LEU A 164 -3.63 -6.38 -15.55
C LEU A 164 -3.33 -7.87 -15.49
N ASP A 165 -2.95 -8.49 -16.61
CA ASP A 165 -2.56 -9.90 -16.67
C ASP A 165 -1.26 -10.19 -15.95
N GLU A 166 -0.29 -9.27 -16.00
CA GLU A 166 0.94 -9.37 -15.20
C GLU A 166 0.64 -9.33 -13.69
N ILE A 167 -0.23 -8.42 -13.27
CA ILE A 167 -0.69 -8.33 -11.88
C ILE A 167 -1.42 -9.60 -11.44
N ARG A 168 -2.32 -10.15 -12.29
CA ARG A 168 -3.04 -11.41 -12.00
C ARG A 168 -2.08 -12.59 -11.87
N ARG A 169 -1.06 -12.69 -12.76
CA ARG A 169 -0.04 -13.73 -12.70
C ARG A 169 0.75 -13.62 -11.39
N MET A 170 1.27 -12.45 -11.09
CA MET A 170 2.00 -12.21 -9.84
C MET A 170 1.16 -12.60 -8.60
N ALA A 171 -0.12 -12.24 -8.59
CA ALA A 171 -1.02 -12.57 -7.47
C ALA A 171 -1.28 -14.08 -7.31
N LYS A 172 -1.25 -14.85 -8.40
CA LYS A 172 -1.43 -16.31 -8.39
C LYS A 172 -0.14 -17.06 -8.04
N ASP A 173 1.02 -16.43 -8.25
CA ASP A 173 2.34 -17.02 -8.02
C ASP A 173 2.88 -16.73 -6.58
N LEU A 174 2.06 -16.08 -5.73
CA LEU A 174 2.37 -15.84 -4.32
C LEU A 174 2.25 -17.15 -3.52
#